data_4fd8fb9643ae2367e20bfcfea62fb0ef
#
_entry.id   4fd8fb9643ae2367e20bfcfea62fb0ef
#
_cell.length_a   1.000
_cell.length_b   1.000
_cell.length_c   1.000
_cell.angle_alpha   90.00
_cell.angle_beta   90.00
_cell.angle_gamma   90.00
#
_symmetry.space_group_name_H-M   'P 1'
#
loop_
_entity.id
_entity.type
_entity.pdbx_description
1 polymer ?
#
loop_
_entity_poly.entity_id
_entity_poly.type
_entity_poly.pdbx_seq_one_letter_code
_entity_poly.pdbx_strand_id
1 'polypeptide(L)'
;MFDENDNRIDFTGYRVDCITDFALEFLEQYRGEKPFFMTVSHIEPHHQNDHHHYEGPIGSKEKYANFTSPKDLEVLGGNHREEYPDYLGQCASLDKNLGRLVNKLKEMGIYEDTVIIYVADHGSHFMTRNQDAHLNGYDDYKRSMHDACLRVPPVTTSGTRRQAS
;
A
#
# COMPACT_ATOMS: atom_id res chain seq x y z
N MET A 1 5.87 1.12 16.85
CA MET A 1 6.12 -0.24 16.32
C MET A 1 6.79 -1.06 17.41
N PHE A 2 6.99 -2.35 17.18
CA PHE A 2 7.67 -3.23 18.14
C PHE A 2 8.74 -4.01 17.40
N ASP A 3 9.85 -4.30 18.07
CA ASP A 3 10.92 -5.17 17.55
C ASP A 3 10.60 -6.67 17.76
N GLU A 4 11.54 -7.53 17.38
CA GLU A 4 11.41 -8.99 17.53
C GLU A 4 11.38 -9.48 18.99
N ASN A 5 11.65 -8.59 19.94
CA ASN A 5 11.64 -8.87 21.39
C ASN A 5 10.46 -8.19 22.09
N ASP A 6 9.46 -7.70 21.34
CA ASP A 6 8.30 -6.94 21.81
C ASP A 6 8.66 -5.60 22.50
N ASN A 7 9.85 -5.05 22.27
CA ASN A 7 10.18 -3.71 22.73
C ASN A 7 9.59 -2.67 21.79
N ARG A 8 9.01 -1.61 22.37
CA ARG A 8 8.50 -0.49 21.59
C ARG A 8 9.64 0.28 20.93
N ILE A 9 9.55 0.43 19.61
CA ILE A 9 10.45 1.28 18.82
C ILE A 9 9.71 2.57 18.48
N ASP A 10 10.27 3.69 18.87
CA ASP A 10 9.84 5.01 18.42
C ASP A 10 10.55 5.33 17.09
N PHE A 11 9.81 5.79 16.11
CA PHE A 11 10.32 6.16 14.80
C PHE A 11 9.80 7.54 14.40
N THR A 12 10.55 8.23 13.58
CA THR A 12 10.18 9.53 13.01
C THR A 12 10.05 9.40 11.50
N GLY A 13 9.07 10.07 10.92
CA GLY A 13 8.81 10.04 9.48
C GLY A 13 7.50 9.34 9.12
N TYR A 14 7.29 9.18 7.83
CA TYR A 14 6.09 8.54 7.34
C TYR A 14 6.20 7.02 7.46
N ARG A 15 5.16 6.37 7.99
CA ARG A 15 5.18 4.94 8.36
C ARG A 15 5.64 4.01 7.22
N VAL A 16 5.22 4.28 5.98
CA VAL A 16 5.64 3.48 4.81
C VAL A 16 7.16 3.52 4.62
N ASP A 17 7.78 4.68 4.77
CA ASP A 17 9.23 4.82 4.67
C ASP A 17 9.92 4.01 5.78
N CYS A 18 9.44 4.12 7.02
CA CYS A 18 10.02 3.43 8.17
C CYS A 18 9.95 1.89 8.05
N ILE A 19 8.79 1.35 7.64
CA ILE A 19 8.64 -0.10 7.42
C ILE A 19 9.57 -0.58 6.30
N THR A 20 9.70 0.21 5.24
CA THR A 20 10.61 -0.11 4.13
C THR A 20 12.07 -0.06 4.56
N ASP A 21 12.46 0.87 5.45
CA ASP A 21 13.81 0.97 5.98
C ASP A 21 14.22 -0.31 6.72
N PHE A 22 13.35 -0.90 7.55
CA PHE A 22 13.60 -2.20 8.17
C PHE A 22 13.78 -3.34 7.15
N ALA A 23 12.98 -3.34 6.08
CA ALA A 23 13.13 -4.34 5.03
C ALA A 23 14.45 -4.17 4.27
N LEU A 24 14.89 -2.94 4.03
CA LEU A 24 16.18 -2.64 3.42
C LEU A 24 17.34 -3.04 4.33
N GLU A 25 17.24 -2.79 5.64
CA GLU A 25 18.23 -3.22 6.62
C GLU A 25 18.40 -4.74 6.64
N PHE A 26 17.28 -5.49 6.59
CA PHE A 26 17.33 -6.94 6.43
C PHE A 26 18.10 -7.35 5.17
N LEU A 27 17.81 -6.72 4.03
CA LEU A 27 18.49 -7.01 2.76
C LEU A 27 19.99 -6.66 2.83
N GLU A 28 20.37 -5.60 3.53
CA GLU A 28 21.78 -5.22 3.73
C GLU A 28 22.57 -6.25 4.54
N GLN A 29 21.91 -6.92 5.46
CA GLN A 29 22.49 -7.97 6.28
C GLN A 29 22.50 -9.35 5.60
N TYR A 30 21.68 -9.54 4.56
CA TYR A 30 21.57 -10.79 3.84
C TYR A 30 22.89 -11.16 3.12
N ARG A 31 23.37 -12.42 3.31
CA ARG A 31 24.66 -12.90 2.78
C ARG A 31 24.54 -13.91 1.63
N GLY A 32 23.32 -14.22 1.19
CA GLY A 32 23.10 -15.14 0.06
C GLY A 32 23.31 -16.63 0.39
N GLU A 33 23.47 -16.99 1.65
CA GLU A 33 23.73 -18.38 2.05
C GLU A 33 22.51 -19.30 1.90
N LYS A 34 21.32 -18.73 2.07
CA LYS A 34 20.05 -19.47 1.96
C LYS A 34 18.99 -18.58 1.28
N PRO A 35 18.01 -19.16 0.57
CA PRO A 35 16.85 -18.39 0.11
C PRO A 35 16.14 -17.71 1.27
N PHE A 36 15.59 -16.52 1.04
CA PHE A 36 14.74 -15.85 2.02
C PHE A 36 13.28 -15.76 1.54
N PHE A 37 12.37 -15.63 2.48
CA PHE A 37 11.01 -15.22 2.27
C PHE A 37 10.77 -13.99 3.15
N MET A 38 10.34 -12.88 2.54
CA MET A 38 10.12 -11.62 3.23
C MET A 38 8.71 -11.11 2.92
N THR A 39 7.97 -10.77 3.95
CA THR A 39 6.68 -10.06 3.84
C THR A 39 6.86 -8.64 4.36
N VAL A 40 6.58 -7.66 3.50
CA VAL A 40 6.57 -6.25 3.86
C VAL A 40 5.12 -5.79 3.89
N SER A 41 4.55 -5.67 5.07
CA SER A 41 3.14 -5.33 5.26
C SER A 41 2.99 -3.86 5.62
N HIS A 42 2.60 -3.04 4.63
CA HIS A 42 2.20 -1.67 4.86
C HIS A 42 0.72 -1.61 5.26
N ILE A 43 0.34 -0.61 6.06
CA ILE A 43 -1.07 -0.38 6.37
C ILE A 43 -1.70 0.45 5.25
N GLU A 44 -0.95 1.36 4.66
CA GLU A 44 -1.40 2.20 3.54
C GLU A 44 -1.80 1.34 2.30
N PRO A 45 -2.75 1.80 1.52
CA PRO A 45 -3.50 3.06 1.58
C PRO A 45 -4.77 2.97 2.44
N HIS A 46 -4.64 2.65 3.71
CA HIS A 46 -5.76 2.44 4.63
C HIS A 46 -6.41 3.76 5.06
N HIS A 47 -7.74 3.80 5.04
CA HIS A 47 -8.50 4.85 5.71
C HIS A 47 -8.36 4.70 7.22
N GLN A 48 -7.93 5.75 7.90
CA GLN A 48 -7.73 5.70 9.37
C GLN A 48 -9.07 5.84 10.08
N ASN A 49 -9.59 4.71 10.54
CA ASN A 49 -10.92 4.65 11.16
C ASN A 49 -11.04 5.56 12.39
N ASP A 50 -9.97 5.69 13.17
CA ASP A 50 -9.95 6.51 14.40
C ASP A 50 -9.94 8.01 14.09
N HIS A 51 -9.44 8.39 12.93
CA HIS A 51 -9.32 9.78 12.47
C HIS A 51 -10.36 10.13 11.41
N HIS A 52 -11.09 9.16 10.89
CA HIS A 52 -12.13 9.29 9.87
C HIS A 52 -11.66 9.90 8.54
N HIS A 53 -10.38 9.74 8.20
CA HIS A 53 -9.82 10.21 6.92
C HIS A 53 -8.62 9.36 6.47
N TYR A 54 -8.22 9.56 5.21
CA TYR A 54 -6.93 9.09 4.72
C TYR A 54 -5.82 10.04 5.17
N GLU A 55 -4.64 9.49 5.46
CA GLU A 55 -3.47 10.24 5.93
C GLU A 55 -2.29 10.03 4.96
N GLY A 56 -2.27 10.83 3.89
CA GLY A 56 -1.14 10.88 2.96
C GLY A 56 0.08 11.55 3.58
N PRO A 57 1.26 11.40 2.99
CA PRO A 57 2.42 12.20 3.34
C PRO A 57 2.10 13.70 3.31
N ILE A 58 2.79 14.49 4.13
CA ILE A 58 2.62 15.96 4.18
C ILE A 58 2.74 16.53 2.76
N GLY A 59 1.80 17.39 2.39
CA GLY A 59 1.72 18.00 1.05
C GLY A 59 0.93 17.18 0.02
N SER A 60 0.35 16.05 0.41
CA SER A 60 -0.45 15.23 -0.52
C SER A 60 -1.69 15.97 -1.04
N LYS A 61 -2.39 16.68 -0.18
CA LYS A 61 -3.61 17.44 -0.56
C LYS A 61 -3.29 18.49 -1.63
N GLU A 62 -2.23 19.24 -1.44
CA GLU A 62 -1.79 20.27 -2.38
C GLU A 62 -1.31 19.65 -3.70
N LYS A 63 -0.49 18.61 -3.60
CA LYS A 63 0.08 17.93 -4.77
C LYS A 63 -0.97 17.31 -5.68
N TYR A 64 -2.01 16.74 -5.10
CA TYR A 64 -3.06 16.02 -5.81
C TYR A 64 -4.41 16.76 -5.85
N ALA A 65 -4.42 18.07 -5.54
CA ALA A 65 -5.64 18.89 -5.52
C ALA A 65 -6.43 18.85 -6.84
N ASN A 66 -5.74 18.74 -7.98
CA ASN A 66 -6.33 18.72 -9.32
C ASN A 66 -6.37 17.31 -9.92
N PHE A 67 -6.60 16.29 -9.09
CA PHE A 67 -6.73 14.93 -9.58
C PHE A 67 -7.96 14.76 -10.48
N THR A 68 -7.90 13.78 -11.39
CA THR A 68 -9.06 13.36 -12.18
C THR A 68 -9.79 12.27 -11.42
N SER A 69 -11.03 12.54 -11.04
CA SER A 69 -11.87 11.54 -10.37
C SER A 69 -12.15 10.35 -11.29
N PRO A 70 -12.08 9.12 -10.77
CA PRO A 70 -12.68 7.97 -11.44
C PRO A 70 -14.18 8.19 -11.72
N LYS A 71 -14.64 7.80 -12.89
CA LYS A 71 -16.03 8.07 -13.34
C LYS A 71 -17.09 7.46 -12.42
N ASP A 72 -16.84 6.29 -11.88
CA ASP A 72 -17.73 5.61 -10.93
C ASP A 72 -17.87 6.41 -9.63
N LEU A 73 -16.80 6.99 -9.11
CA LEU A 73 -16.85 7.83 -7.93
C LEU A 73 -17.62 9.14 -8.18
N GLU A 74 -17.47 9.73 -9.37
CA GLU A 74 -18.22 10.96 -9.72
C GLU A 74 -19.72 10.74 -9.79
N VAL A 75 -20.14 9.61 -10.37
CA VAL A 75 -21.56 9.28 -10.55
C VAL A 75 -22.23 8.90 -9.23
N LEU A 76 -21.52 8.19 -8.37
CA LEU A 76 -22.08 7.66 -7.13
C LEU A 76 -22.00 8.64 -5.95
N GLY A 77 -21.19 9.71 -6.06
CA GLY A 77 -20.98 10.66 -4.97
C GLY A 77 -20.01 10.12 -3.91
N GLY A 78 -20.29 10.33 -2.63
CA GLY A 78 -19.41 10.00 -1.53
C GLY A 78 -18.44 11.14 -1.18
N ASN A 79 -17.35 10.84 -0.47
CA ASN A 79 -16.39 11.85 0.00
C ASN A 79 -15.05 11.82 -0.76
N HIS A 80 -14.99 11.19 -1.91
CA HIS A 80 -13.75 11.03 -2.67
C HIS A 80 -13.06 12.35 -3.01
N ARG A 81 -13.83 13.45 -3.22
CA ARG A 81 -13.23 14.75 -3.57
C ARG A 81 -12.35 15.31 -2.45
N GLU A 82 -12.68 15.01 -1.23
CA GLU A 82 -11.92 15.42 -0.05
C GLU A 82 -10.78 14.45 0.27
N GLU A 83 -11.04 13.15 0.14
CA GLU A 83 -10.18 12.09 0.62
C GLU A 83 -9.19 11.55 -0.42
N TYR A 84 -9.55 11.63 -1.71
CA TYR A 84 -8.74 11.02 -2.77
C TYR A 84 -7.34 11.60 -2.91
N PRO A 85 -7.09 12.91 -2.68
CA PRO A 85 -5.73 13.46 -2.70
C PRO A 85 -4.78 12.79 -1.69
N ASP A 86 -5.23 12.55 -0.46
CA ASP A 86 -4.43 11.84 0.54
C ASP A 86 -4.26 10.36 0.20
N TYR A 87 -5.31 9.71 -0.31
CA TYR A 87 -5.22 8.35 -0.83
C TYR A 87 -4.17 8.22 -1.95
N LEU A 88 -4.14 9.15 -2.91
CA LEU A 88 -3.13 9.20 -3.96
C LEU A 88 -1.72 9.41 -3.39
N GLY A 89 -1.60 10.23 -2.36
CA GLY A 89 -0.35 10.42 -1.63
C GLY A 89 0.17 9.14 -0.98
N GLN A 90 -0.73 8.37 -0.36
CA GLN A 90 -0.41 7.05 0.19
C GLN A 90 0.05 6.08 -0.90
N CYS A 91 -0.69 5.99 -2.01
CA CYS A 91 -0.33 5.14 -3.15
C CYS A 91 1.04 5.51 -3.74
N ALA A 92 1.30 6.80 -3.92
CA ALA A 92 2.59 7.27 -4.43
C ALA A 92 3.75 6.99 -3.46
N SER A 93 3.49 7.01 -2.16
CA SER A 93 4.49 6.62 -1.16
C SER A 93 4.79 5.12 -1.22
N LEU A 94 3.77 4.28 -1.40
CA LEU A 94 3.95 2.83 -1.59
C LEU A 94 4.76 2.53 -2.85
N ASP A 95 4.43 3.15 -3.98
CA ASP A 95 5.15 2.98 -5.25
C ASP A 95 6.63 3.37 -5.13
N LYS A 96 6.91 4.54 -4.54
CA LYS A 96 8.28 4.98 -4.23
C LYS A 96 9.04 3.92 -3.41
N ASN A 97 8.41 3.36 -2.40
CA ASN A 97 9.04 2.43 -1.48
C ASN A 97 9.20 1.02 -2.09
N LEU A 98 8.28 0.57 -2.91
CA LEU A 98 8.47 -0.61 -3.74
C LEU A 98 9.67 -0.43 -4.68
N GLY A 99 9.79 0.75 -5.28
CA GLY A 99 10.95 1.12 -6.11
C GLY A 99 12.28 1.04 -5.36
N ARG A 100 12.32 1.45 -4.07
CA ARG A 100 13.52 1.33 -3.21
C ARG A 100 13.92 -0.14 -3.00
N LEU A 101 12.97 -1.01 -2.70
CA LEU A 101 13.21 -2.45 -2.55
C LEU A 101 13.71 -3.10 -3.84
N VAL A 102 13.05 -2.80 -4.97
CA VAL A 102 13.45 -3.29 -6.29
C VAL A 102 14.87 -2.85 -6.64
N ASN A 103 15.21 -1.59 -6.41
CA ASN A 103 16.55 -1.07 -6.65
C ASN A 103 17.59 -1.77 -5.78
N LYS A 104 17.29 -2.00 -4.51
CA LYS A 104 18.19 -2.74 -3.61
C LYS A 104 18.45 -4.17 -4.10
N LEU A 105 17.43 -4.90 -4.54
CA LEU A 105 17.58 -6.23 -5.12
C LEU A 105 18.45 -6.23 -6.39
N LYS A 106 18.31 -5.18 -7.22
CA LYS A 106 19.15 -4.99 -8.42
C LYS A 106 20.62 -4.70 -8.05
N GLU A 107 20.86 -3.82 -7.08
CA GLU A 107 22.19 -3.51 -6.54
C GLU A 107 22.89 -4.75 -5.98
N MET A 108 22.14 -5.64 -5.34
CA MET A 108 22.63 -6.91 -4.83
C MET A 108 22.82 -7.98 -5.91
N GLY A 109 22.35 -7.75 -7.13
CA GLY A 109 22.44 -8.70 -8.24
C GLY A 109 21.51 -9.91 -8.12
N ILE A 110 20.49 -9.84 -7.25
CA ILE A 110 19.54 -10.95 -7.01
C ILE A 110 18.12 -10.68 -7.52
N TYR A 111 17.90 -9.55 -8.18
CA TYR A 111 16.58 -9.18 -8.68
C TYR A 111 16.00 -10.23 -9.64
N GLU A 112 16.81 -10.77 -10.55
CA GLU A 112 16.38 -11.77 -11.53
C GLU A 112 16.05 -13.15 -10.91
N ASP A 113 16.54 -13.40 -9.69
CA ASP A 113 16.30 -14.62 -8.94
C ASP A 113 15.25 -14.42 -7.83
N THR A 114 14.58 -13.24 -7.81
CA THR A 114 13.59 -12.89 -6.80
C THR A 114 12.19 -12.78 -7.41
N VAL A 115 11.21 -13.44 -6.82
CA VAL A 115 9.79 -13.25 -7.14
C VAL A 115 9.24 -12.15 -6.23
N ILE A 116 8.70 -11.09 -6.82
CA ILE A 116 8.04 -10.00 -6.09
C ILE A 116 6.55 -10.11 -6.34
N ILE A 117 5.78 -10.18 -5.25
CA ILE A 117 4.32 -10.23 -5.30
C ILE A 117 3.78 -9.01 -4.54
N TYR A 118 3.11 -8.11 -5.24
CA TYR A 118 2.42 -6.97 -4.66
C TYR A 118 0.92 -7.24 -4.66
N VAL A 119 0.28 -7.19 -3.51
CA VAL A 119 -1.15 -7.47 -3.35
C VAL A 119 -1.77 -6.50 -2.35
N ALA A 120 -3.09 -6.32 -2.44
CA ALA A 120 -3.89 -5.70 -1.40
C ALA A 120 -4.93 -6.71 -0.90
N ASP A 121 -5.37 -6.57 0.33
CA ASP A 121 -6.41 -7.40 0.94
C ASP A 121 -7.81 -7.06 0.39
N HIS A 122 -8.09 -5.79 0.16
CA HIS A 122 -9.34 -5.27 -0.43
C HIS A 122 -9.14 -3.85 -0.97
N GLY A 123 -10.14 -3.34 -1.69
CA GLY A 123 -10.20 -1.97 -2.18
C GLY A 123 -11.01 -1.04 -1.27
N SER A 124 -11.39 0.14 -1.82
CA SER A 124 -12.19 1.15 -1.13
C SER A 124 -13.24 1.75 -2.06
N HIS A 125 -14.40 2.09 -1.52
CA HIS A 125 -15.48 2.73 -2.29
C HIS A 125 -15.76 4.18 -1.88
N PHE A 126 -14.94 4.79 -1.04
CA PHE A 126 -15.02 6.21 -0.66
C PHE A 126 -16.42 6.69 -0.25
N MET A 127 -17.10 5.93 0.59
CA MET A 127 -18.48 6.19 1.05
C MET A 127 -19.52 6.30 -0.05
N THR A 128 -19.23 5.86 -1.28
CA THR A 128 -20.19 5.91 -2.39
C THR A 128 -21.41 4.99 -2.20
N ARG A 129 -21.35 4.10 -1.24
CA ARG A 129 -22.39 3.09 -0.94
C ARG A 129 -23.04 3.28 0.43
N ASN A 130 -22.88 4.45 1.05
CA ASN A 130 -23.48 4.73 2.36
C ASN A 130 -25.01 4.75 2.33
N GLN A 131 -25.62 4.98 1.18
CA GLN A 131 -27.07 4.84 1.00
C GLN A 131 -27.54 3.40 1.24
N ASP A 132 -26.65 2.43 1.10
CA ASP A 132 -26.89 1.02 1.38
C ASP A 132 -26.49 0.63 2.82
N ALA A 133 -26.21 1.60 3.68
CA ALA A 133 -25.75 1.37 5.07
C ALA A 133 -26.71 0.50 5.88
N HIS A 134 -28.02 0.57 5.59
CA HIS A 134 -29.03 -0.29 6.18
C HIS A 134 -28.85 -1.79 5.82
N LEU A 135 -28.18 -2.09 4.71
CA LEU A 135 -27.87 -3.46 4.30
C LEU A 135 -26.54 -3.95 4.89
N ASN A 136 -25.59 -3.03 5.09
CA ASN A 136 -24.24 -3.32 5.52
C ASN A 136 -23.97 -2.98 7.00
N GLY A 137 -24.86 -2.23 7.64
CA GLY A 137 -24.80 -1.89 9.07
C GLY A 137 -23.77 -0.82 9.44
N TYR A 138 -23.00 -0.26 8.51
CA TYR A 138 -21.94 0.71 8.81
C TYR A 138 -21.73 1.71 7.66
N ASP A 139 -21.44 2.94 8.01
CA ASP A 139 -20.81 3.94 7.16
C ASP A 139 -19.35 3.54 6.96
N ASP A 140 -19.05 2.76 5.91
CA ASP A 140 -17.72 2.20 5.75
C ASP A 140 -17.15 2.44 4.34
N TYR A 141 -15.83 2.51 4.26
CA TYR A 141 -15.07 2.60 3.01
C TYR A 141 -14.88 1.22 2.35
N LYS A 142 -15.11 0.18 3.06
CA LYS A 142 -14.83 -1.22 2.75
C LYS A 142 -15.91 -2.11 3.37
N ARG A 143 -15.64 -3.39 3.62
CA ARG A 143 -16.57 -4.38 4.22
C ARG A 143 -17.82 -4.63 3.38
N SER A 144 -17.70 -4.50 2.07
CA SER A 144 -18.81 -4.73 1.15
C SER A 144 -18.40 -5.66 0.02
N MET A 145 -19.39 -6.26 -0.63
CA MET A 145 -19.20 -7.12 -1.81
C MET A 145 -19.24 -6.33 -3.13
N HIS A 146 -19.09 -5.00 -3.07
CA HIS A 146 -19.02 -4.17 -4.27
C HIS A 146 -17.68 -4.32 -4.99
N ASP A 147 -17.70 -4.20 -6.30
CA ASP A 147 -16.54 -4.32 -7.18
C ASP A 147 -15.34 -3.48 -6.71
N ALA A 148 -15.58 -2.24 -6.27
CA ALA A 148 -14.52 -1.36 -5.77
C ALA A 148 -13.78 -1.91 -4.54
N CYS A 149 -14.40 -2.79 -3.76
CA CYS A 149 -13.75 -3.45 -2.63
C CYS A 149 -13.10 -4.79 -3.01
N LEU A 150 -13.64 -5.49 -4.02
CA LEU A 150 -13.21 -6.84 -4.39
C LEU A 150 -12.16 -6.86 -5.49
N ARG A 151 -12.19 -5.90 -6.42
CA ARG A 151 -11.28 -5.84 -7.57
C ARG A 151 -9.99 -5.13 -7.21
N VAL A 152 -9.09 -5.83 -6.55
CA VAL A 152 -7.72 -5.35 -6.29
C VAL A 152 -6.76 -6.05 -7.24
N PRO A 153 -5.96 -5.31 -8.01
CA PRO A 153 -5.04 -5.91 -8.96
C PRO A 153 -3.86 -6.54 -8.21
N PRO A 154 -3.65 -7.86 -8.31
CA PRO A 154 -2.37 -8.43 -7.94
C PRO A 154 -1.35 -8.05 -9.02
N VAL A 155 -0.20 -7.56 -8.60
CA VAL A 155 0.96 -7.37 -9.48
C VAL A 155 2.02 -8.39 -9.07
N THR A 156 2.39 -9.25 -10.00
CA THR A 156 3.49 -10.20 -9.79
C THR A 156 4.57 -9.88 -10.82
N THR A 157 5.77 -9.61 -10.34
CA THR A 157 6.95 -9.57 -11.20
C THR A 157 7.85 -10.73 -10.81
N SER A 158 8.28 -11.52 -11.78
CA SER A 158 9.38 -12.47 -11.58
C SER A 158 10.55 -11.98 -12.41
N GLY A 159 11.70 -11.82 -11.79
CA GLY A 159 12.96 -11.85 -12.51
C GLY A 159 13.10 -13.26 -13.08
N THR A 160 12.70 -13.47 -14.33
CA THR A 160 12.75 -14.80 -14.90
C THR A 160 14.13 -15.06 -15.48
N ARG A 161 15.06 -15.63 -14.73
CA ARG A 161 15.93 -16.61 -15.35
C ARG A 161 15.05 -17.81 -15.72
N ARG A 162 14.57 -17.89 -16.95
CA ARG A 162 14.22 -19.19 -17.53
C ARG A 162 15.50 -19.99 -17.49
N GLN A 163 15.59 -20.98 -16.59
CA GLN A 163 16.55 -22.06 -16.81
C GLN A 163 16.18 -22.69 -18.14
N ALA A 164 17.00 -22.41 -19.16
CA ALA A 164 16.99 -23.23 -20.36
C ALA A 164 17.44 -24.63 -19.92
N SER A 165 16.48 -25.55 -19.88
CA SER A 165 16.73 -26.99 -19.81
C SER A 165 17.35 -27.48 -21.08
#